data_1e6406d72ec9ae01a55ba7384f408430
#
_entry.id   1e6406d72ec9ae01a55ba7384f408430
#
_cell.length_a   1.000
_cell.length_b   1.000
_cell.length_c   1.000
_cell.angle_alpha   90.00
_cell.angle_beta   90.00
_cell.angle_gamma   90.00
#
_symmetry.space_group_name_H-M   'P 1'
#
loop_
_entity.id
_entity.type
_entity.pdbx_description
1 polymer ?
#
loop_
_entity_poly.entity_id
_entity_poly.type
_entity_poly.pdbx_seq_one_letter_code
_entity_poly.pdbx_strand_id
1 'polypeptide(L)'
;MNNNKYPNLTSPITLGKVTFRNRIFSAPMGATDITADCCPGPRTQGFYELRAKGGAAAVTVSELVVHPDTDGSHMLHLDLETVGCLAAHTFVADAIRRHGAVPSIELSHSGQYAGTYMSDKNKKASLNQWGPSDGTRPDGRPVKALSKEQIADIVKTYGEKAALCKRAGYEMIMVHAGHGWLLHQFLSPYLNHRTDEYGGSLENRIRIVREVLASVRNAVGPDFPVEVRLSGSELFDGGYGIEDGIKIAQAVEEYVDLIHVSAGSYQFGFFNTTPPMFDEHGVNVWLAAEIKKHVMKPVATIGALSDPEQMERIIAEGKADVVYMGRQLLADPFHPQKVMAGKEDRIVKCLRCYTCMAERPVTFTRRCAVNPLIGREIEGMEVVPAPRSKKVMVVGAGVAGLKAAVTAAQRGHKVILCEKTDKVGGILKSEQAILFKHEMYELGLVLERQAQDEGVEIRLNTTVTPEYVEKEGVDALILAVGSTPIVPPIPGIDSDNVIIVNDYYLSAETITETELVLRRECENAAFDVKDTSVAILDEELRCSHTTLAATAVNQQVLILRDFAQTLRQCLERNVDG
;
A
#
# COMPACT_ATOMS: atom_id res chain seq x y z
N MET A 1 -12.96 33.77 -0.59
CA MET A 1 -11.57 33.35 -0.84
C MET A 1 -11.50 31.89 -0.37
N ASN A 2 -11.26 30.94 -1.28
CA ASN A 2 -11.04 29.55 -0.85
C ASN A 2 -9.76 29.53 0.00
N ASN A 3 -9.93 29.32 1.28
CA ASN A 3 -8.81 29.17 2.21
C ASN A 3 -8.20 27.78 1.94
N ASN A 4 -7.22 27.72 1.03
CA ASN A 4 -6.54 26.46 0.71
C ASN A 4 -5.78 25.99 1.95
N LYS A 5 -6.28 24.94 2.61
CA LYS A 5 -5.71 24.39 3.86
C LYS A 5 -4.31 23.78 3.65
N TYR A 6 -4.01 23.32 2.43
CA TYR A 6 -2.78 22.59 2.09
C TYR A 6 -2.05 23.25 0.90
N PRO A 7 -1.56 24.49 1.05
CA PRO A 7 -1.04 25.30 -0.07
C PRO A 7 0.22 24.71 -0.69
N ASN A 8 1.09 24.07 0.09
CA ASN A 8 2.32 23.49 -0.42
C ASN A 8 2.05 22.16 -1.16
N LEU A 9 1.26 21.28 -0.56
CA LEU A 9 0.90 19.96 -1.11
C LEU A 9 0.11 20.08 -2.43
N THR A 10 -0.74 21.09 -2.55
CA THR A 10 -1.57 21.32 -3.73
C THR A 10 -0.95 22.28 -4.75
N SER A 11 0.26 22.81 -4.49
CA SER A 11 0.98 23.65 -5.44
C SER A 11 1.54 22.81 -6.62
N PRO A 12 1.63 23.39 -7.83
CA PRO A 12 2.24 22.71 -8.96
C PRO A 12 3.75 22.54 -8.78
N ILE A 13 4.32 21.58 -9.52
CA ILE A 13 5.77 21.39 -9.65
C ILE A 13 6.10 21.11 -11.12
N THR A 14 7.26 21.60 -11.59
CA THR A 14 7.75 21.33 -12.95
C THR A 14 8.98 20.44 -12.89
N LEU A 15 8.95 19.33 -13.63
CA LEU A 15 10.06 18.41 -13.82
C LEU A 15 10.35 18.33 -15.32
N GLY A 16 11.60 18.51 -15.75
CA GLY A 16 11.91 18.73 -17.16
C GLY A 16 11.08 19.87 -17.73
N LYS A 17 10.29 19.61 -18.78
CA LYS A 17 9.33 20.59 -19.36
C LYS A 17 7.87 20.30 -19.02
N VAL A 18 7.58 19.34 -18.14
CA VAL A 18 6.22 18.95 -17.76
C VAL A 18 5.85 19.56 -16.42
N THR A 19 4.69 20.22 -16.36
CA THR A 19 4.13 20.77 -15.12
C THR A 19 3.06 19.86 -14.56
N PHE A 20 3.27 19.43 -13.32
CA PHE A 20 2.36 18.59 -12.54
C PHE A 20 1.45 19.49 -11.69
N ARG A 21 0.15 19.24 -11.70
CA ARG A 21 -0.88 20.09 -11.09
C ARG A 21 -0.85 20.22 -9.57
N ASN A 22 -0.24 19.26 -8.87
CA ASN A 22 -0.02 19.24 -7.43
C ASN A 22 1.17 18.33 -7.11
N ARG A 23 1.48 18.12 -5.81
CA ARG A 23 2.62 17.34 -5.35
C ARG A 23 2.24 15.92 -4.85
N ILE A 24 1.05 15.43 -5.19
CA ILE A 24 0.55 14.11 -4.80
C ILE A 24 0.60 13.20 -6.02
N PHE A 25 1.51 12.23 -6.01
CA PHE A 25 1.73 11.30 -7.10
C PHE A 25 1.27 9.88 -6.72
N SER A 26 0.75 9.14 -7.70
CA SER A 26 0.38 7.74 -7.52
C SER A 26 1.60 6.84 -7.75
N ALA A 27 1.99 6.11 -6.72
CA ALA A 27 3.10 5.16 -6.79
C ALA A 27 2.81 4.02 -7.78
N PRO A 28 3.85 3.44 -8.37
CA PRO A 28 3.70 2.26 -9.21
C PRO A 28 3.12 1.10 -8.40
N MET A 29 2.05 0.53 -8.92
CA MET A 29 1.38 -0.64 -8.35
C MET A 29 0.92 -1.54 -9.46
N GLY A 30 1.39 -2.77 -9.45
CA GLY A 30 1.13 -3.73 -10.51
C GLY A 30 -0.35 -3.83 -10.90
N ALA A 31 -0.58 -4.04 -12.16
CA ALA A 31 -1.87 -4.11 -12.81
C ALA A 31 -2.80 -5.19 -12.24
N THR A 32 -4.09 -5.07 -12.53
CA THR A 32 -5.15 -5.96 -12.05
C THR A 32 -5.70 -6.89 -13.14
N ASP A 33 -5.34 -6.62 -14.39
CA ASP A 33 -5.82 -7.34 -15.57
C ASP A 33 -4.72 -7.25 -16.64
N ILE A 34 -4.00 -8.35 -16.83
CA ILE A 34 -2.94 -8.47 -17.82
C ILE A 34 -3.32 -9.62 -18.76
N THR A 35 -3.26 -9.36 -20.05
CA THR A 35 -3.54 -10.38 -21.06
C THR A 35 -2.44 -11.45 -21.11
N ALA A 36 -2.71 -12.56 -21.80
CA ALA A 36 -1.72 -13.63 -21.97
C ALA A 36 -0.43 -13.15 -22.67
N ASP A 37 -0.52 -12.07 -23.46
CA ASP A 37 0.63 -11.45 -24.14
C ASP A 37 1.28 -10.34 -23.31
N CYS A 38 1.02 -10.29 -22.00
CA CYS A 38 1.53 -9.29 -21.05
C CYS A 38 1.13 -7.84 -21.39
N CYS A 39 0.04 -7.63 -22.13
CA CYS A 39 -0.50 -6.30 -22.40
C CYS A 39 -1.48 -5.86 -21.31
N PRO A 40 -1.60 -4.56 -21.01
CA PRO A 40 -2.62 -4.07 -20.11
C PRO A 40 -4.04 -4.31 -20.68
N GLY A 41 -4.89 -4.97 -19.88
CA GLY A 41 -6.31 -5.15 -20.22
C GLY A 41 -7.17 -3.94 -19.83
N PRO A 42 -8.47 -3.94 -20.20
CA PRO A 42 -9.40 -2.83 -19.90
C PRO A 42 -9.51 -2.49 -18.41
N ARG A 43 -9.46 -3.49 -17.53
CA ARG A 43 -9.50 -3.25 -16.07
C ARG A 43 -8.22 -2.59 -15.56
N THR A 44 -7.07 -2.91 -16.17
CA THR A 44 -5.80 -2.21 -15.91
C THR A 44 -5.90 -0.75 -16.31
N GLN A 45 -6.47 -0.45 -17.49
CA GLN A 45 -6.73 0.92 -17.91
C GLN A 45 -7.62 1.64 -16.88
N GLY A 46 -8.78 1.09 -16.52
CA GLY A 46 -9.69 1.68 -15.54
C GLY A 46 -9.07 1.86 -14.16
N PHE A 47 -8.20 0.93 -13.75
CA PHE A 47 -7.46 1.01 -12.50
C PHE A 47 -6.58 2.27 -12.44
N TYR A 48 -5.78 2.56 -13.45
CA TYR A 48 -4.94 3.76 -13.48
C TYR A 48 -5.74 5.02 -13.75
N GLU A 49 -6.75 4.95 -14.62
CA GLU A 49 -7.65 6.07 -14.93
C GLU A 49 -8.34 6.63 -13.69
N LEU A 50 -8.83 5.76 -12.81
CA LEU A 50 -9.55 6.20 -11.60
C LEU A 50 -8.67 7.04 -10.67
N ARG A 51 -7.38 6.74 -10.56
CA ARG A 51 -6.43 7.53 -9.76
C ARG A 51 -6.16 8.91 -10.37
N ALA A 52 -6.09 8.99 -11.69
CA ALA A 52 -5.99 10.26 -12.42
C ALA A 52 -7.27 11.11 -12.23
N LYS A 53 -8.46 10.50 -12.38
CA LYS A 53 -9.75 11.12 -12.12
C LYS A 53 -9.86 11.59 -10.66
N GLY A 54 -9.31 10.82 -9.72
CA GLY A 54 -9.26 11.15 -8.30
C GLY A 54 -8.29 12.26 -7.90
N GLY A 55 -7.57 12.83 -8.84
CA GLY A 55 -6.80 14.06 -8.62
C GLY A 55 -5.29 13.88 -8.47
N ALA A 56 -4.72 12.68 -8.54
CA ALA A 56 -3.26 12.50 -8.56
C ALA A 56 -2.63 13.28 -9.71
N ALA A 57 -1.48 13.94 -9.46
CA ALA A 57 -0.81 14.76 -10.48
C ALA A 57 -0.03 13.91 -11.49
N ALA A 58 0.52 12.79 -11.05
CA ALA A 58 1.08 11.75 -11.89
C ALA A 58 0.51 10.39 -11.50
N VAL A 59 0.37 9.49 -12.47
CA VAL A 59 -0.01 8.09 -12.22
C VAL A 59 1.00 7.19 -12.89
N THR A 60 1.76 6.45 -12.07
CA THR A 60 2.81 5.56 -12.55
C THR A 60 2.27 4.16 -12.77
N VAL A 61 2.32 3.72 -14.01
CA VAL A 61 1.99 2.36 -14.44
C VAL A 61 3.13 1.42 -14.06
N SER A 62 2.86 0.28 -13.48
CA SER A 62 3.85 -0.70 -13.01
C SER A 62 3.48 -2.09 -13.49
N GLU A 63 4.45 -2.89 -13.66
CA GLU A 63 5.87 -2.69 -13.94
C GLU A 63 6.16 -3.23 -15.34
N LEU A 64 6.94 -2.52 -16.12
CA LEU A 64 7.30 -2.94 -17.45
C LEU A 64 8.59 -3.76 -17.41
N VAL A 65 8.55 -4.99 -17.94
CA VAL A 65 9.74 -5.82 -18.17
C VAL A 65 10.66 -5.15 -19.18
N VAL A 66 11.92 -4.99 -18.78
CA VAL A 66 12.90 -4.37 -19.66
C VAL A 66 13.57 -5.40 -20.56
N HIS A 67 13.99 -6.54 -20.01
CA HIS A 67 14.80 -7.52 -20.74
C HIS A 67 14.24 -8.93 -20.56
N PRO A 68 13.37 -9.41 -21.48
CA PRO A 68 12.62 -10.65 -21.28
C PRO A 68 13.47 -11.92 -21.18
N ASP A 69 14.68 -11.92 -21.75
CA ASP A 69 15.57 -13.10 -21.75
C ASP A 69 16.23 -13.34 -20.38
N THR A 70 16.48 -12.28 -19.61
CA THR A 70 17.10 -12.36 -18.28
C THR A 70 16.13 -12.01 -17.15
N ASP A 71 15.03 -11.34 -17.46
CA ASP A 71 13.93 -11.07 -16.55
C ASP A 71 12.76 -12.00 -16.85
N GLY A 72 12.90 -13.25 -16.49
CA GLY A 72 11.80 -14.21 -16.56
C GLY A 72 10.67 -13.76 -15.63
N SER A 73 9.77 -12.98 -16.17
CA SER A 73 8.72 -12.24 -15.49
C SER A 73 8.00 -13.01 -14.38
N HIS A 74 7.71 -12.38 -13.27
CA HIS A 74 6.60 -12.79 -12.44
C HIS A 74 5.28 -12.51 -13.20
N MET A 75 4.24 -13.28 -12.95
CA MET A 75 2.98 -13.39 -13.71
C MET A 75 2.21 -12.09 -13.96
N LEU A 76 2.73 -10.93 -13.60
CA LEU A 76 2.01 -9.67 -13.58
C LEU A 76 2.83 -8.51 -14.17
N HIS A 77 3.83 -8.84 -14.98
CA HIS A 77 4.58 -7.85 -15.75
C HIS A 77 3.81 -7.39 -16.97
N LEU A 78 3.99 -6.13 -17.29
CA LEU A 78 3.61 -5.56 -18.57
C LEU A 78 4.79 -5.66 -19.54
N ASP A 79 4.49 -5.72 -20.83
CA ASP A 79 5.50 -5.78 -21.90
C ASP A 79 5.13 -4.84 -23.05
N LEU A 80 6.10 -4.54 -23.91
CA LEU A 80 5.97 -3.74 -25.13
C LEU A 80 6.56 -4.44 -26.37
N GLU A 81 6.78 -5.76 -26.32
CA GLU A 81 7.35 -6.51 -27.44
C GLU A 81 6.41 -6.62 -28.63
N THR A 82 5.11 -6.67 -28.39
CA THR A 82 4.12 -6.81 -29.46
C THR A 82 3.47 -5.48 -29.83
N VAL A 83 3.03 -5.38 -31.09
CA VAL A 83 2.30 -4.19 -31.58
C VAL A 83 1.00 -3.97 -30.81
N GLY A 84 0.32 -5.05 -30.41
CA GLY A 84 -0.88 -4.99 -29.59
C GLY A 84 -0.64 -4.35 -28.22
N CYS A 85 0.49 -4.67 -27.59
CA CYS A 85 0.87 -4.07 -26.31
C CYS A 85 1.13 -2.57 -26.43
N LEU A 86 1.76 -2.10 -27.51
CA LEU A 86 1.96 -0.66 -27.74
C LEU A 86 0.62 0.09 -27.78
N ALA A 87 -0.36 -0.44 -28.53
CA ALA A 87 -1.71 0.16 -28.59
C ALA A 87 -2.41 0.15 -27.21
N ALA A 88 -2.34 -0.97 -26.49
CA ALA A 88 -2.92 -1.07 -25.15
C ALA A 88 -2.31 -0.07 -24.15
N HIS A 89 -0.99 0.11 -24.19
CA HIS A 89 -0.30 1.13 -23.39
C HIS A 89 -0.69 2.55 -23.79
N THR A 90 -0.92 2.82 -25.08
CA THR A 90 -1.42 4.11 -25.56
C THR A 90 -2.79 4.41 -24.95
N PHE A 91 -3.70 3.44 -24.88
CA PHE A 91 -5.01 3.62 -24.25
C PHE A 91 -4.90 3.89 -22.75
N VAL A 92 -3.96 3.25 -22.05
CA VAL A 92 -3.70 3.54 -20.63
C VAL A 92 -3.17 4.95 -20.45
N ALA A 93 -2.18 5.38 -21.24
CA ALA A 93 -1.62 6.72 -21.17
C ALA A 93 -2.68 7.79 -21.43
N ASP A 94 -3.52 7.60 -22.47
CA ASP A 94 -4.62 8.50 -22.81
C ASP A 94 -5.70 8.55 -21.71
N ALA A 95 -6.01 7.42 -21.09
CA ALA A 95 -6.96 7.34 -20.00
C ALA A 95 -6.49 8.15 -18.78
N ILE A 96 -5.19 8.12 -18.47
CA ILE A 96 -4.59 8.94 -17.42
C ILE A 96 -4.62 10.43 -17.79
N ARG A 97 -4.15 10.76 -19.01
CA ARG A 97 -4.00 12.15 -19.51
C ARG A 97 -5.34 12.87 -19.58
N ARG A 98 -6.44 12.21 -19.97
CA ARG A 98 -7.78 12.84 -20.12
C ARG A 98 -8.29 13.49 -18.85
N HIS A 99 -7.77 13.09 -17.69
CA HIS A 99 -8.11 13.67 -16.38
C HIS A 99 -7.07 14.68 -15.88
N GLY A 100 -6.12 15.10 -16.73
CA GLY A 100 -5.11 16.09 -16.40
C GLY A 100 -3.99 15.60 -15.49
N ALA A 101 -3.82 14.28 -15.36
CA ALA A 101 -2.65 13.67 -14.72
C ALA A 101 -1.58 13.32 -15.76
N VAL A 102 -0.32 13.35 -15.36
CA VAL A 102 0.81 12.95 -16.19
C VAL A 102 0.92 11.41 -16.18
N PRO A 103 0.83 10.74 -17.35
CA PRO A 103 1.05 9.31 -17.45
C PRO A 103 2.55 9.00 -17.30
N SER A 104 2.89 8.29 -16.24
CA SER A 104 4.24 7.78 -15.95
C SER A 104 4.28 6.26 -16.05
N ILE A 105 5.44 5.67 -16.32
CA ILE A 105 5.64 4.22 -16.35
C ILE A 105 6.96 3.82 -15.70
N GLU A 106 6.92 2.72 -14.93
CA GLU A 106 8.07 2.15 -14.24
C GLU A 106 8.75 1.10 -15.12
N LEU A 107 10.03 1.33 -15.41
CA LEU A 107 10.94 0.35 -16.02
C LEU A 107 11.65 -0.44 -14.94
N SER A 108 11.54 -1.76 -14.98
CA SER A 108 12.05 -2.64 -13.94
C SER A 108 12.70 -3.89 -14.54
N HIS A 109 13.61 -4.48 -13.79
CA HIS A 109 14.20 -5.80 -14.04
C HIS A 109 14.31 -6.53 -12.71
N SER A 110 13.63 -7.66 -12.57
CA SER A 110 13.50 -8.37 -11.30
C SER A 110 14.79 -9.00 -10.78
N GLY A 111 15.77 -9.23 -11.67
CA GLY A 111 17.04 -9.84 -11.30
C GLY A 111 16.85 -11.23 -10.69
N GLN A 112 17.44 -11.45 -9.52
CA GLN A 112 17.31 -12.74 -8.81
C GLN A 112 15.86 -13.12 -8.45
N TYR A 113 14.91 -12.19 -8.45
CA TYR A 113 13.50 -12.46 -8.15
C TYR A 113 12.66 -12.80 -9.37
N ALA A 114 13.23 -12.82 -10.56
CA ALA A 114 12.56 -13.27 -11.78
C ALA A 114 11.92 -14.65 -11.60
N GLY A 115 10.72 -14.84 -12.11
CA GLY A 115 9.99 -16.13 -12.02
C GLY A 115 9.54 -16.57 -10.63
N THR A 116 9.64 -15.73 -9.61
CA THR A 116 9.33 -16.09 -8.20
C THR A 116 7.88 -16.56 -7.99
N TYR A 117 6.94 -16.04 -8.77
CA TYR A 117 5.50 -16.32 -8.62
C TYR A 117 4.93 -17.21 -9.73
N MET A 118 5.79 -17.85 -10.55
CA MET A 118 5.33 -18.73 -11.62
C MET A 118 5.07 -20.13 -11.05
N SER A 119 3.86 -20.66 -11.26
CA SER A 119 3.62 -22.10 -11.07
C SER A 119 4.39 -22.89 -12.12
N ASP A 120 4.82 -24.12 -11.79
CA ASP A 120 5.54 -25.03 -12.72
C ASP A 120 4.84 -25.28 -14.07
N LYS A 121 3.60 -24.81 -14.21
CA LYS A 121 2.77 -25.00 -15.42
C LYS A 121 3.04 -23.95 -16.51
N ASN A 122 3.62 -22.79 -16.20
CA ASN A 122 3.94 -21.74 -17.16
C ASN A 122 5.45 -21.63 -17.39
N LYS A 123 6.03 -22.64 -18.02
CA LYS A 123 7.48 -22.86 -18.23
C LYS A 123 8.15 -21.93 -19.27
N LYS A 124 7.68 -20.72 -19.49
CA LYS A 124 8.45 -19.74 -20.30
C LYS A 124 9.43 -18.91 -19.45
N ALA A 125 9.37 -18.99 -18.14
CA ALA A 125 10.36 -18.34 -17.30
C ALA A 125 11.72 -18.99 -17.51
N SER A 126 12.75 -18.19 -17.73
CA SER A 126 14.15 -18.63 -17.65
C SER A 126 14.34 -19.43 -16.35
N LEU A 127 14.83 -20.64 -16.46
CA LEU A 127 15.19 -21.47 -15.27
C LEU A 127 16.33 -20.83 -14.46
N ASN A 128 17.02 -19.85 -15.05
CA ASN A 128 18.14 -19.16 -14.44
C ASN A 128 17.66 -17.84 -13.83
N GLN A 129 17.96 -17.66 -12.57
CA GLN A 129 17.83 -16.37 -11.89
C GLN A 129 19.13 -15.60 -12.12
N TRP A 130 19.04 -14.34 -12.53
CA TRP A 130 20.18 -13.52 -12.86
C TRP A 130 20.38 -12.43 -11.81
N GLY A 131 21.64 -12.17 -11.44
CA GLY A 131 22.02 -11.14 -10.48
C GLY A 131 23.42 -10.60 -10.73
N PRO A 132 23.94 -9.72 -9.86
CA PRO A 132 25.31 -9.24 -9.97
C PRO A 132 26.35 -10.36 -9.78
N SER A 133 26.06 -11.37 -8.95
CA SER A 133 26.98 -12.41 -8.54
C SER A 133 26.30 -13.78 -8.49
N ASP A 134 27.10 -14.84 -8.64
CA ASP A 134 26.63 -16.19 -8.36
C ASP A 134 26.25 -16.32 -6.88
N GLY A 135 25.18 -17.07 -6.61
CA GLY A 135 24.68 -17.25 -5.25
C GLY A 135 23.47 -18.14 -5.17
N THR A 136 22.83 -18.13 -4.02
CA THR A 136 21.59 -18.85 -3.76
C THR A 136 20.63 -17.92 -3.02
N ARG A 137 19.39 -17.88 -3.49
CA ARG A 137 18.31 -17.13 -2.84
C ARG A 137 17.87 -17.82 -1.54
N PRO A 138 17.17 -17.08 -0.64
CA PRO A 138 16.60 -17.66 0.57
C PRO A 138 15.66 -18.86 0.33
N ASP A 139 15.01 -18.96 -0.84
CA ASP A 139 14.15 -20.08 -1.23
C ASP A 139 14.91 -21.26 -1.88
N GLY A 140 16.26 -21.22 -1.86
CA GLY A 140 17.13 -22.29 -2.36
C GLY A 140 17.40 -22.27 -3.86
N ARG A 141 16.85 -21.33 -4.64
CA ARG A 141 17.09 -21.24 -6.09
C ARG A 141 18.47 -20.64 -6.38
N PRO A 142 19.21 -21.21 -7.36
CA PRO A 142 20.51 -20.66 -7.74
C PRO A 142 20.37 -19.33 -8.48
N VAL A 143 21.28 -18.42 -8.22
CA VAL A 143 21.44 -17.15 -8.94
C VAL A 143 22.74 -17.23 -9.74
N LYS A 144 22.70 -16.80 -11.01
CA LYS A 144 23.86 -16.71 -11.88
C LYS A 144 24.29 -15.25 -12.05
N ALA A 145 25.59 -15.02 -12.05
CA ALA A 145 26.17 -13.72 -12.35
C ALA A 145 25.91 -13.35 -13.82
N LEU A 146 25.44 -12.12 -14.06
CA LEU A 146 25.38 -11.55 -15.40
C LEU A 146 26.80 -11.36 -15.97
N SER A 147 27.00 -11.70 -17.26
CA SER A 147 28.21 -11.34 -17.97
C SER A 147 28.22 -9.84 -18.30
N LYS A 148 29.37 -9.29 -18.70
CA LYS A 148 29.48 -7.88 -19.11
C LYS A 148 28.68 -7.59 -20.37
N GLU A 149 28.62 -8.55 -21.28
CA GLU A 149 27.83 -8.46 -22.51
C GLU A 149 26.34 -8.40 -22.19
N GLN A 150 25.86 -9.23 -21.25
CA GLN A 150 24.47 -9.18 -20.77
C GLN A 150 24.14 -7.85 -20.07
N ILE A 151 25.08 -7.32 -19.27
CA ILE A 151 24.90 -6.00 -18.62
C ILE A 151 24.78 -4.92 -19.68
N ALA A 152 25.66 -4.91 -20.70
CA ALA A 152 25.61 -3.92 -21.78
C ALA A 152 24.30 -4.02 -22.60
N ASP A 153 23.80 -5.23 -22.84
CA ASP A 153 22.53 -5.44 -23.54
C ASP A 153 21.33 -4.96 -22.69
N ILE A 154 21.31 -5.26 -21.39
CA ILE A 154 20.32 -4.73 -20.45
C ILE A 154 20.32 -3.20 -20.47
N VAL A 155 21.48 -2.55 -20.36
CA VAL A 155 21.62 -1.08 -20.40
C VAL A 155 21.03 -0.50 -21.69
N LYS A 156 21.36 -1.10 -22.85
CA LYS A 156 20.81 -0.71 -24.14
C LYS A 156 19.29 -0.85 -24.18
N THR A 157 18.78 -1.98 -23.72
CA THR A 157 17.35 -2.29 -23.76
C THR A 157 16.53 -1.35 -22.88
N TYR A 158 17.05 -0.87 -21.76
CA TYR A 158 16.39 0.18 -20.96
C TYR A 158 16.11 1.44 -21.79
N GLY A 159 17.08 1.90 -22.61
CA GLY A 159 16.90 3.05 -23.51
C GLY A 159 15.86 2.76 -24.60
N GLU A 160 15.92 1.58 -25.21
CA GLU A 160 14.96 1.16 -26.27
C GLU A 160 13.53 1.10 -25.72
N LYS A 161 13.32 0.51 -24.54
CA LYS A 161 12.02 0.47 -23.85
C LYS A 161 11.53 1.87 -23.47
N ALA A 162 12.41 2.75 -22.99
CA ALA A 162 12.07 4.13 -22.69
C ALA A 162 11.56 4.88 -23.94
N ALA A 163 12.21 4.69 -25.10
CA ALA A 163 11.75 5.26 -26.36
C ALA A 163 10.37 4.74 -26.78
N LEU A 164 10.11 3.43 -26.61
CA LEU A 164 8.80 2.83 -26.86
C LEU A 164 7.72 3.37 -25.91
N CYS A 165 8.03 3.53 -24.62
CA CYS A 165 7.11 4.12 -23.65
C CYS A 165 6.74 5.56 -24.02
N LYS A 166 7.73 6.39 -24.41
CA LYS A 166 7.48 7.75 -24.92
C LYS A 166 6.59 7.72 -26.17
N ARG A 167 6.82 6.78 -27.09
CA ARG A 167 5.99 6.60 -28.29
C ARG A 167 4.57 6.14 -27.95
N ALA A 168 4.37 5.33 -26.89
CA ALA A 168 3.06 4.94 -26.38
C ALA A 168 2.31 6.09 -25.70
N GLY A 169 2.92 7.26 -25.54
CA GLY A 169 2.29 8.45 -24.97
C GLY A 169 2.51 8.65 -23.47
N TYR A 170 3.42 7.91 -22.85
CA TYR A 170 3.88 8.26 -21.50
C TYR A 170 4.69 9.54 -21.54
N GLU A 171 4.57 10.35 -20.51
CA GLU A 171 5.19 11.67 -20.40
C GLU A 171 6.23 11.75 -19.27
N MET A 172 6.45 10.64 -18.56
CA MET A 172 7.46 10.46 -17.53
C MET A 172 7.89 9.00 -17.48
N ILE A 173 9.17 8.75 -17.24
CA ILE A 173 9.75 7.42 -17.01
C ILE A 173 10.29 7.35 -15.58
N MET A 174 9.94 6.28 -14.86
CA MET A 174 10.57 5.89 -13.59
C MET A 174 11.50 4.71 -13.83
N VAL A 175 12.77 4.83 -13.44
CA VAL A 175 13.72 3.71 -13.41
C VAL A 175 13.78 3.15 -11.99
N HIS A 176 13.45 1.87 -11.84
CA HIS A 176 13.41 1.22 -10.53
C HIS A 176 14.77 0.68 -10.12
N ALA A 177 15.45 1.40 -9.25
CA ALA A 177 16.75 1.03 -8.67
C ALA A 177 16.70 0.85 -7.14
N GLY A 178 15.57 0.37 -6.62
CA GLY A 178 15.35 0.12 -5.19
C GLY A 178 14.81 -1.29 -4.91
N HIS A 179 14.50 -1.58 -3.65
CA HIS A 179 13.75 -2.73 -3.13
C HIS A 179 14.34 -4.12 -3.40
N GLY A 180 15.57 -4.24 -3.89
CA GLY A 180 16.18 -5.52 -4.20
C GLY A 180 15.97 -5.99 -5.65
N TRP A 181 15.44 -5.13 -6.56
CA TRP A 181 15.43 -5.38 -7.99
C TRP A 181 16.84 -5.32 -8.58
N LEU A 182 17.05 -5.70 -9.84
CA LEU A 182 18.38 -5.90 -10.43
C LEU A 182 19.33 -4.72 -10.19
N LEU A 183 18.92 -3.50 -10.49
CA LEU A 183 19.76 -2.32 -10.31
C LEU A 183 20.15 -2.11 -8.84
N HIS A 184 19.20 -2.36 -7.93
CA HIS A 184 19.48 -2.33 -6.50
C HIS A 184 20.41 -3.48 -6.05
N GLN A 185 20.28 -4.67 -6.65
CA GLN A 185 21.19 -5.78 -6.34
C GLN A 185 22.65 -5.42 -6.67
N PHE A 186 22.88 -4.64 -7.75
CA PHE A 186 24.23 -4.12 -8.05
C PHE A 186 24.69 -3.08 -7.02
N LEU A 187 23.82 -2.24 -6.50
CA LEU A 187 24.16 -1.25 -5.46
C LEU A 187 24.49 -1.91 -4.12
N SER A 188 23.86 -3.03 -3.79
CA SER A 188 23.96 -3.72 -2.50
C SER A 188 25.33 -4.37 -2.30
N PRO A 189 26.09 -4.03 -1.25
CA PRO A 189 27.31 -4.76 -0.92
C PRO A 189 27.01 -6.20 -0.45
N TYR A 190 25.80 -6.46 0.03
CA TYR A 190 25.35 -7.78 0.46
C TYR A 190 25.10 -8.74 -0.70
N LEU A 191 24.70 -8.24 -1.87
CA LEU A 191 24.34 -9.05 -3.03
C LEU A 191 25.40 -9.00 -4.14
N ASN A 192 26.19 -7.93 -4.21
CA ASN A 192 27.19 -7.71 -5.25
C ASN A 192 28.60 -8.00 -4.75
N HIS A 193 29.07 -9.20 -5.07
CA HIS A 193 30.43 -9.68 -4.74
C HIS A 193 31.38 -9.66 -5.96
N ARG A 194 31.03 -8.92 -7.02
CA ARG A 194 31.88 -8.79 -8.21
C ARG A 194 33.20 -8.13 -7.89
N THR A 195 34.24 -8.52 -8.65
CA THR A 195 35.62 -7.97 -8.54
C THR A 195 36.02 -7.17 -9.79
N ASP A 196 35.09 -7.01 -10.74
CA ASP A 196 35.26 -6.19 -11.94
C ASP A 196 34.74 -4.76 -11.73
N GLU A 197 34.63 -3.98 -12.82
CA GLU A 197 34.17 -2.58 -12.81
C GLU A 197 32.73 -2.37 -12.37
N TYR A 198 31.95 -3.44 -12.15
CA TYR A 198 30.56 -3.38 -11.65
C TYR A 198 30.44 -3.81 -10.18
N GLY A 199 31.55 -4.04 -9.46
CA GLY A 199 31.54 -4.47 -8.06
C GLY A 199 32.71 -3.96 -7.23
N GLY A 200 32.75 -4.33 -5.95
CA GLY A 200 33.74 -3.86 -4.98
C GLY A 200 33.40 -2.45 -4.46
N SER A 201 34.03 -1.40 -4.98
CA SER A 201 33.79 -0.02 -4.52
C SER A 201 32.35 0.45 -4.80
N LEU A 202 31.88 1.42 -3.99
CA LEU A 202 30.54 2.01 -4.21
C LEU A 202 30.43 2.61 -5.62
N GLU A 203 31.46 3.27 -6.12
CA GLU A 203 31.50 3.84 -7.47
C GLU A 203 31.27 2.77 -8.55
N ASN A 204 31.90 1.61 -8.41
CA ASN A 204 31.71 0.49 -9.33
C ASN A 204 30.29 -0.08 -9.22
N ARG A 205 29.75 -0.23 -8.01
CA ARG A 205 28.39 -0.71 -7.80
C ARG A 205 27.33 0.23 -8.39
N ILE A 206 27.57 1.54 -8.41
CA ILE A 206 26.67 2.54 -9.00
C ILE A 206 26.74 2.54 -10.54
N ARG A 207 27.80 2.07 -11.14
CA ARG A 207 28.09 2.16 -12.59
C ARG A 207 26.91 1.76 -13.47
N ILE A 208 26.35 0.58 -13.26
CA ILE A 208 25.23 0.10 -14.08
C ILE A 208 24.00 1.03 -14.00
N VAL A 209 23.73 1.60 -12.81
CA VAL A 209 22.59 2.52 -12.63
C VAL A 209 22.82 3.80 -13.43
N ARG A 210 24.04 4.35 -13.43
CA ARG A 210 24.42 5.53 -14.24
C ARG A 210 24.31 5.23 -15.73
N GLU A 211 24.81 4.09 -16.19
CA GLU A 211 24.73 3.67 -17.59
C GLU A 211 23.29 3.50 -18.06
N VAL A 212 22.43 2.87 -17.25
CA VAL A 212 20.99 2.73 -17.52
C VAL A 212 20.33 4.10 -17.61
N LEU A 213 20.55 4.97 -16.63
CA LEU A 213 19.94 6.31 -16.62
C LEU A 213 20.43 7.17 -17.79
N ALA A 214 21.72 7.07 -18.17
CA ALA A 214 22.26 7.73 -19.35
C ALA A 214 21.59 7.20 -20.63
N SER A 215 21.42 5.88 -20.76
CA SER A 215 20.75 5.23 -21.89
C SER A 215 19.29 5.72 -22.02
N VAL A 216 18.55 5.74 -20.91
CA VAL A 216 17.17 6.25 -20.85
C VAL A 216 17.13 7.74 -21.23
N ARG A 217 18.00 8.58 -20.62
CA ARG A 217 18.06 10.02 -20.90
C ARG A 217 18.35 10.31 -22.38
N ASN A 218 19.29 9.58 -22.97
CA ASN A 218 19.62 9.71 -24.40
C ASN A 218 18.43 9.33 -25.30
N ALA A 219 17.67 8.31 -24.92
CA ALA A 219 16.53 7.84 -25.69
C ALA A 219 15.31 8.79 -25.64
N VAL A 220 15.06 9.41 -24.47
CA VAL A 220 13.87 10.28 -24.30
C VAL A 220 14.17 11.76 -24.51
N GLY A 221 15.45 12.17 -24.46
CA GLY A 221 15.90 13.56 -24.63
C GLY A 221 15.95 14.37 -23.32
N PRO A 222 16.54 15.59 -23.35
CA PRO A 222 16.88 16.34 -22.14
C PRO A 222 15.67 16.92 -21.38
N ASP A 223 14.58 17.14 -22.07
CA ASP A 223 13.40 17.85 -21.52
C ASP A 223 12.34 16.90 -20.96
N PHE A 224 12.46 15.60 -21.23
CA PHE A 224 11.51 14.58 -20.83
C PHE A 224 11.75 14.18 -19.37
N PRO A 225 10.74 14.19 -18.49
CA PRO A 225 10.90 13.83 -17.09
C PRO A 225 11.39 12.38 -16.90
N VAL A 226 12.53 12.24 -16.23
CA VAL A 226 13.10 10.95 -15.81
C VAL A 226 13.20 10.94 -14.30
N GLU A 227 12.69 9.89 -13.69
CA GLU A 227 12.73 9.64 -12.26
C GLU A 227 13.55 8.38 -11.99
N VAL A 228 14.36 8.41 -10.93
CA VAL A 228 14.99 7.21 -10.38
C VAL A 228 14.37 6.90 -9.01
N ARG A 229 13.94 5.66 -8.80
CA ARG A 229 13.46 5.20 -7.51
C ARG A 229 14.54 4.40 -6.81
N LEU A 230 15.00 4.93 -5.65
CA LEU A 230 16.08 4.37 -4.83
C LEU A 230 15.54 3.91 -3.48
N SER A 231 16.17 2.91 -2.87
CA SER A 231 16.11 2.72 -1.42
C SER A 231 17.17 3.62 -0.79
N GLY A 232 16.77 4.56 0.08
CA GLY A 232 17.73 5.45 0.76
C GLY A 232 18.65 4.70 1.72
N SER A 233 18.22 3.52 2.19
CA SER A 233 18.96 2.54 2.96
C SER A 233 18.34 1.17 2.77
N GLU A 234 19.13 0.11 2.85
CA GLU A 234 18.61 -1.28 2.81
C GLU A 234 17.94 -1.70 4.12
N LEU A 235 18.24 -1.03 5.24
CA LEU A 235 17.68 -1.26 6.57
C LEU A 235 17.88 -2.70 7.08
N PHE A 236 19.01 -3.30 6.80
CA PHE A 236 19.43 -4.59 7.35
C PHE A 236 20.96 -4.67 7.46
N ASP A 237 21.44 -5.56 8.31
CA ASP A 237 22.87 -5.75 8.58
C ASP A 237 23.61 -6.28 7.34
N GLY A 238 24.72 -5.61 6.98
CA GLY A 238 25.49 -5.90 5.79
C GLY A 238 24.99 -5.23 4.51
N GLY A 239 23.83 -4.60 4.53
CA GLY A 239 23.35 -3.72 3.47
C GLY A 239 23.97 -2.32 3.57
N TYR A 240 23.71 -1.47 2.56
CA TYR A 240 24.15 -0.08 2.63
C TYR A 240 23.21 0.79 3.48
N GLY A 241 23.80 1.75 4.19
CA GLY A 241 23.10 2.75 5.00
C GLY A 241 22.82 4.06 4.25
N ILE A 242 22.34 5.06 5.00
CA ILE A 242 21.98 6.37 4.44
C ILE A 242 23.18 7.11 3.84
N GLU A 243 24.38 6.95 4.36
CA GLU A 243 25.60 7.60 3.85
C GLU A 243 25.91 7.16 2.41
N ASP A 244 25.76 5.87 2.11
CA ASP A 244 25.89 5.37 0.74
C ASP A 244 24.68 5.75 -0.09
N GLY A 245 23.45 5.77 0.48
CA GLY A 245 22.24 6.26 -0.17
C GLY A 245 22.38 7.70 -0.68
N ILE A 246 23.01 8.58 0.10
CA ILE A 246 23.32 9.96 -0.29
C ILE A 246 24.29 9.97 -1.49
N LYS A 247 25.38 9.22 -1.42
CA LYS A 247 26.38 9.15 -2.52
C LYS A 247 25.77 8.58 -3.80
N ILE A 248 24.89 7.56 -3.68
CA ILE A 248 24.15 7.00 -4.81
C ILE A 248 23.27 8.09 -5.45
N ALA A 249 22.50 8.82 -4.64
CA ALA A 249 21.64 9.89 -5.12
C ALA A 249 22.41 10.99 -5.85
N GLN A 250 23.54 11.44 -5.28
CA GLN A 250 24.44 12.43 -5.89
C GLN A 250 25.02 11.94 -7.22
N ALA A 251 25.42 10.65 -7.29
CA ALA A 251 26.05 10.09 -8.49
C ALA A 251 25.07 9.93 -9.67
N VAL A 252 23.76 9.95 -9.42
CA VAL A 252 22.73 9.76 -10.46
C VAL A 252 21.94 11.02 -10.77
N GLU A 253 22.05 12.09 -9.97
CA GLU A 253 21.20 13.28 -10.12
C GLU A 253 21.35 14.01 -11.46
N GLU A 254 22.50 13.92 -12.13
CA GLU A 254 22.70 14.56 -13.44
C GLU A 254 21.80 13.98 -14.54
N TYR A 255 21.35 12.70 -14.41
CA TYR A 255 20.56 11.99 -15.40
C TYR A 255 19.05 12.13 -15.19
N VAL A 256 18.61 12.62 -14.04
CA VAL A 256 17.20 12.59 -13.62
C VAL A 256 16.63 13.96 -13.31
N ASP A 257 15.31 14.06 -13.25
CA ASP A 257 14.57 15.26 -12.86
C ASP A 257 13.91 15.09 -11.48
N LEU A 258 13.80 13.85 -10.98
CA LEU A 258 13.23 13.52 -9.68
C LEU A 258 13.96 12.31 -9.06
N ILE A 259 14.35 12.43 -7.80
CA ILE A 259 14.91 11.33 -7.00
C ILE A 259 13.81 10.85 -6.05
N HIS A 260 13.25 9.67 -6.29
CA HIS A 260 12.22 9.07 -5.45
C HIS A 260 12.85 8.16 -4.40
N VAL A 261 12.82 8.60 -3.16
CA VAL A 261 13.42 7.87 -2.04
C VAL A 261 12.39 6.99 -1.36
N SER A 262 12.65 5.69 -1.39
CA SER A 262 11.98 4.63 -0.66
C SER A 262 12.95 3.98 0.34
N ALA A 263 12.64 2.80 0.85
CA ALA A 263 13.45 2.10 1.84
C ALA A 263 13.45 0.59 1.65
N GLY A 264 14.48 -0.06 2.17
CA GLY A 264 14.55 -1.50 2.33
C GLY A 264 14.81 -2.29 1.06
N SER A 265 14.83 -3.60 1.22
CA SER A 265 15.04 -4.60 0.17
C SER A 265 14.14 -5.81 0.46
N TYR A 266 13.69 -6.50 -0.59
CA TYR A 266 12.93 -7.75 -0.45
C TYR A 266 13.76 -8.93 0.05
N GLN A 267 15.07 -8.76 0.23
CA GLN A 267 15.96 -9.81 0.70
C GLN A 267 15.52 -10.40 2.06
N PHE A 268 15.01 -9.55 2.95
CA PHE A 268 14.54 -9.93 4.28
C PHE A 268 13.06 -9.57 4.51
N GLY A 269 12.25 -9.55 3.45
CA GLY A 269 10.82 -9.33 3.53
C GLY A 269 10.36 -7.97 3.02
N PHE A 270 9.04 -7.72 3.15
CA PHE A 270 8.39 -6.56 2.54
C PHE A 270 8.20 -5.37 3.49
N PHE A 271 8.47 -5.53 4.78
CA PHE A 271 8.02 -4.58 5.80
C PHE A 271 8.63 -3.18 5.65
N ASN A 272 9.92 -3.08 5.38
CA ASN A 272 10.59 -1.79 5.18
C ASN A 272 10.14 -1.09 3.89
N THR A 273 9.88 -1.87 2.82
CA THR A 273 9.43 -1.34 1.53
C THR A 273 7.95 -1.00 1.53
N THR A 274 7.19 -1.68 2.37
CA THR A 274 5.73 -1.59 2.43
C THR A 274 5.27 -1.59 3.89
N PRO A 275 5.42 -0.48 4.64
CA PRO A 275 5.20 -0.43 6.08
C PRO A 275 3.85 -0.99 6.52
N PRO A 276 3.78 -1.92 7.52
CA PRO A 276 2.54 -2.48 8.04
C PRO A 276 1.77 -1.51 8.94
N MET A 277 0.65 -1.97 9.49
CA MET A 277 -0.16 -1.18 10.43
C MET A 277 0.54 -0.89 11.77
N PHE A 278 1.57 -1.66 12.09
CA PHE A 278 2.34 -1.53 13.34
C PHE A 278 3.40 -0.41 13.28
N ASP A 279 3.78 0.02 12.07
CA ASP A 279 4.74 1.09 11.86
C ASP A 279 4.05 2.46 11.94
N GLU A 280 4.82 3.49 12.27
CA GLU A 280 4.36 4.87 12.22
C GLU A 280 4.07 5.33 10.80
N HIS A 281 3.17 6.30 10.65
CA HIS A 281 2.94 6.98 9.39
C HIS A 281 4.15 7.81 8.99
N GLY A 282 4.58 7.68 7.72
CA GLY A 282 5.72 8.42 7.21
C GLY A 282 7.08 7.88 7.68
N VAL A 283 7.15 6.63 8.15
CA VAL A 283 8.35 5.98 8.70
C VAL A 283 9.60 6.13 7.83
N ASN A 284 9.48 6.27 6.51
CA ASN A 284 10.60 6.40 5.58
C ASN A 284 10.94 7.86 5.19
N VAL A 285 10.18 8.85 5.68
CA VAL A 285 10.36 10.27 5.29
C VAL A 285 11.74 10.82 5.65
N TRP A 286 12.32 10.34 6.74
CA TRP A 286 13.65 10.78 7.18
C TRP A 286 14.75 10.48 6.16
N LEU A 287 14.65 9.38 5.40
CA LEU A 287 15.60 9.02 4.34
C LEU A 287 15.57 10.06 3.20
N ALA A 288 14.36 10.43 2.77
CA ALA A 288 14.19 11.48 1.75
C ALA A 288 14.68 12.83 2.24
N ALA A 289 14.34 13.18 3.49
CA ALA A 289 14.77 14.44 4.10
C ALA A 289 16.29 14.54 4.22
N GLU A 290 16.97 13.43 4.55
CA GLU A 290 18.42 13.41 4.63
C GLU A 290 19.06 13.53 3.24
N ILE A 291 18.63 12.72 2.27
CA ILE A 291 19.16 12.79 0.88
C ILE A 291 18.96 14.19 0.29
N LYS A 292 17.79 14.81 0.51
CA LYS A 292 17.46 16.14 -0.02
C LYS A 292 18.44 17.24 0.39
N LYS A 293 19.09 17.12 1.53
CA LYS A 293 20.13 18.08 1.98
C LYS A 293 21.39 18.05 1.12
N HIS A 294 21.59 16.99 0.33
CA HIS A 294 22.84 16.70 -0.37
C HIS A 294 22.70 16.65 -1.90
N VAL A 295 21.52 16.85 -2.45
CA VAL A 295 21.24 16.86 -3.88
C VAL A 295 20.55 18.14 -4.29
N MET A 296 20.69 18.53 -5.57
CA MET A 296 20.08 19.74 -6.14
C MET A 296 18.73 19.44 -6.82
N LYS A 297 18.49 18.20 -7.19
CA LYS A 297 17.25 17.78 -7.85
C LYS A 297 16.11 17.64 -6.85
N PRO A 298 14.86 17.83 -7.30
CA PRO A 298 13.68 17.54 -6.50
C PRO A 298 13.72 16.12 -5.95
N VAL A 299 13.23 15.95 -4.71
CA VAL A 299 13.18 14.66 -4.00
C VAL A 299 11.73 14.30 -3.70
N ALA A 300 11.35 13.07 -3.99
CA ALA A 300 10.08 12.49 -3.58
C ALA A 300 10.25 11.52 -2.42
N THR A 301 9.21 11.39 -1.60
CA THR A 301 9.13 10.42 -0.48
C THR A 301 7.91 9.54 -0.57
N ILE A 302 8.00 8.34 0.01
CA ILE A 302 6.92 7.35 0.12
C ILE A 302 7.07 6.56 1.44
N GLY A 303 5.98 6.06 1.98
CA GLY A 303 5.96 5.13 3.12
C GLY A 303 4.85 5.46 4.11
N ALA A 304 3.75 4.71 4.07
CA ALA A 304 2.59 4.85 4.96
C ALA A 304 2.04 6.30 5.06
N LEU A 305 2.00 7.03 3.94
CA LEU A 305 1.45 8.38 3.87
C LEU A 305 -0.04 8.34 3.51
N SER A 306 -0.88 8.95 4.35
CA SER A 306 -2.33 9.04 4.18
C SER A 306 -2.94 10.30 4.79
N ASP A 307 -2.28 10.94 5.74
CA ASP A 307 -2.75 12.14 6.41
C ASP A 307 -2.33 13.41 5.64
N PRO A 308 -3.29 14.24 5.17
CA PRO A 308 -3.00 15.46 4.43
C PRO A 308 -2.18 16.49 5.23
N GLU A 309 -2.38 16.60 6.54
CA GLU A 309 -1.63 17.51 7.39
C GLU A 309 -0.15 17.09 7.51
N GLN A 310 0.10 15.78 7.67
CA GLN A 310 1.45 15.25 7.66
C GLN A 310 2.14 15.50 6.30
N MET A 311 1.44 15.22 5.19
CA MET A 311 1.98 15.43 3.83
C MET A 311 2.25 16.91 3.55
N GLU A 312 1.38 17.82 3.99
CA GLU A 312 1.62 19.27 3.88
C GLU A 312 2.88 19.69 4.64
N ARG A 313 3.04 19.22 5.90
CA ARG A 313 4.25 19.50 6.69
C ARG A 313 5.52 18.98 6.03
N ILE A 314 5.49 17.80 5.44
CA ILE A 314 6.65 17.23 4.72
C ILE A 314 7.14 18.17 3.63
N ILE A 315 6.22 18.73 2.83
CA ILE A 315 6.56 19.67 1.75
C ILE A 315 6.95 21.03 2.31
N ALA A 316 6.17 21.59 3.24
CA ALA A 316 6.40 22.91 3.83
C ALA A 316 7.74 23.02 4.58
N GLU A 317 8.13 21.96 5.27
CA GLU A 317 9.40 21.87 6.00
C GLU A 317 10.59 21.49 5.09
N GLY A 318 10.37 21.31 3.79
CA GLY A 318 11.42 20.98 2.83
C GLY A 318 12.01 19.57 3.01
N LYS A 319 11.28 18.63 3.62
CA LYS A 319 11.71 17.24 3.76
C LYS A 319 11.64 16.46 2.44
N ALA A 320 10.68 16.83 1.58
CA ALA A 320 10.57 16.34 0.21
C ALA A 320 9.87 17.41 -0.65
N ASP A 321 9.89 17.24 -1.99
CA ASP A 321 9.20 18.11 -2.95
C ASP A 321 7.91 17.48 -3.46
N VAL A 322 7.82 16.14 -3.40
CA VAL A 322 6.69 15.34 -3.87
C VAL A 322 6.41 14.21 -2.86
N VAL A 323 5.15 13.90 -2.64
CA VAL A 323 4.71 12.74 -1.87
C VAL A 323 4.05 11.71 -2.77
N TYR A 324 4.48 10.45 -2.63
CA TYR A 324 3.89 9.33 -3.33
C TYR A 324 2.94 8.55 -2.42
N MET A 325 1.79 8.16 -2.96
CA MET A 325 0.86 7.26 -2.31
C MET A 325 0.64 6.01 -3.16
N GLY A 326 0.84 4.83 -2.55
CA GLY A 326 0.47 3.55 -3.15
C GLY A 326 -0.86 3.06 -2.60
N ARG A 327 -0.82 2.27 -1.53
CA ARG A 327 -2.00 1.61 -0.92
C ARG A 327 -3.09 2.58 -0.48
N GLN A 328 -2.75 3.83 -0.14
CA GLN A 328 -3.76 4.86 0.16
C GLN A 328 -4.66 5.12 -1.06
N LEU A 329 -4.11 5.15 -2.26
CA LEU A 329 -4.90 5.31 -3.49
C LEU A 329 -5.61 4.01 -3.94
N LEU A 330 -5.29 2.86 -3.32
CA LEU A 330 -6.14 1.67 -3.40
C LEU A 330 -7.37 1.80 -2.51
N ALA A 331 -7.17 2.28 -1.29
CA ALA A 331 -8.26 2.48 -0.32
C ALA A 331 -9.22 3.59 -0.77
N ASP A 332 -8.66 4.72 -1.23
CA ASP A 332 -9.41 5.89 -1.67
C ASP A 332 -8.73 6.55 -2.88
N PRO A 333 -9.12 6.20 -4.10
CA PRO A 333 -8.54 6.82 -5.30
C PRO A 333 -8.85 8.32 -5.42
N PHE A 334 -9.88 8.83 -4.73
CA PHE A 334 -10.26 10.24 -4.71
C PHE A 334 -9.61 11.04 -3.57
N HIS A 335 -8.67 10.46 -2.85
CA HIS A 335 -7.94 11.14 -1.78
C HIS A 335 -7.40 12.53 -2.21
N PRO A 336 -6.65 12.71 -3.33
CA PRO A 336 -6.15 14.02 -3.70
C PRO A 336 -7.24 15.05 -3.96
N GLN A 337 -8.35 14.63 -4.59
CA GLN A 337 -9.49 15.51 -4.86
C GLN A 337 -10.17 15.94 -3.56
N LYS A 338 -10.31 15.05 -2.58
CA LYS A 338 -10.87 15.36 -1.26
C LYS A 338 -9.99 16.35 -0.51
N VAL A 339 -8.66 16.19 -0.57
CA VAL A 339 -7.68 17.14 -0.01
C VAL A 339 -7.86 18.53 -0.63
N MET A 340 -7.90 18.63 -1.96
CA MET A 340 -8.09 19.90 -2.66
C MET A 340 -9.46 20.55 -2.38
N ALA A 341 -10.46 19.76 -2.04
CA ALA A 341 -11.80 20.22 -1.69
C ALA A 341 -11.99 20.53 -0.19
N GLY A 342 -10.98 20.32 0.67
CA GLY A 342 -11.09 20.48 2.12
C GLY A 342 -12.05 19.48 2.76
N LYS A 343 -12.15 18.26 2.18
CA LYS A 343 -13.01 17.14 2.63
C LYS A 343 -12.20 15.98 3.17
N GLU A 344 -11.16 16.26 3.92
CA GLU A 344 -10.25 15.25 4.48
C GLU A 344 -10.96 14.28 5.43
N ASP A 345 -12.02 14.72 6.08
CA ASP A 345 -12.88 13.91 6.96
C ASP A 345 -13.76 12.89 6.20
N ARG A 346 -13.72 12.90 4.85
CA ARG A 346 -14.33 11.90 3.95
C ARG A 346 -13.31 10.93 3.37
N ILE A 347 -12.04 11.04 3.72
CA ILE A 347 -10.99 10.15 3.21
C ILE A 347 -11.08 8.80 3.90
N VAL A 348 -11.20 7.73 3.11
CA VAL A 348 -11.05 6.35 3.58
C VAL A 348 -9.56 6.03 3.67
N LYS A 349 -9.03 5.92 4.88
CA LYS A 349 -7.61 5.62 5.09
C LYS A 349 -7.28 4.15 4.79
N CYS A 350 -6.07 3.92 4.29
CA CYS A 350 -5.53 2.57 4.11
C CYS A 350 -5.19 1.96 5.47
N LEU A 351 -5.78 0.82 5.80
CA LEU A 351 -5.53 0.11 7.07
C LEU A 351 -4.14 -0.53 7.17
N ARG A 352 -3.34 -0.52 6.11
CA ARG A 352 -2.02 -1.17 6.04
C ARG A 352 -2.03 -2.67 6.38
N CYS A 353 -3.18 -3.32 6.17
CA CYS A 353 -3.52 -4.69 6.55
C CYS A 353 -3.04 -5.78 5.56
N TYR A 354 -2.31 -5.42 4.51
CA TYR A 354 -1.78 -6.30 3.47
C TYR A 354 -2.80 -7.12 2.65
N THR A 355 -4.10 -6.99 2.81
CA THR A 355 -5.10 -7.71 2.00
C THR A 355 -4.80 -7.59 0.49
N CYS A 356 -4.43 -6.39 0.02
CA CYS A 356 -4.10 -6.15 -1.39
C CYS A 356 -2.81 -6.82 -1.86
N MET A 357 -1.93 -7.20 -0.95
CA MET A 357 -0.68 -7.93 -1.24
C MET A 357 -0.92 -9.45 -1.18
N ALA A 358 -1.64 -9.92 -0.18
CA ALA A 358 -1.93 -11.35 0.01
C ALA A 358 -2.82 -11.95 -1.09
N GLU A 359 -3.80 -11.18 -1.59
CA GLU A 359 -4.72 -11.64 -2.64
C GLU A 359 -4.08 -11.73 -4.03
N ARG A 360 -3.08 -10.90 -4.31
CA ARG A 360 -2.49 -10.81 -5.66
C ARG A 360 -1.88 -12.12 -6.15
N PRO A 361 -1.06 -12.86 -5.38
CA PRO A 361 -0.52 -14.14 -5.82
C PRO A 361 -1.56 -15.28 -5.88
N VAL A 362 -2.70 -15.12 -5.23
CA VAL A 362 -3.76 -16.15 -5.18
C VAL A 362 -4.75 -16.01 -6.34
N THR A 363 -5.22 -14.78 -6.58
CA THR A 363 -6.30 -14.51 -7.55
C THR A 363 -5.84 -13.76 -8.79
N PHE A 364 -4.56 -13.39 -8.86
CA PHE A 364 -3.97 -12.54 -9.92
C PHE A 364 -4.66 -11.19 -10.12
N THR A 365 -5.47 -10.78 -9.14
CA THR A 365 -6.12 -9.48 -9.10
C THR A 365 -5.81 -8.83 -7.75
N ARG A 366 -6.39 -7.66 -7.51
CA ARG A 366 -6.24 -6.98 -6.23
C ARG A 366 -7.58 -6.91 -5.52
N ARG A 367 -7.52 -7.00 -4.18
CA ARG A 367 -8.65 -6.69 -3.31
C ARG A 367 -8.20 -5.71 -2.23
N CYS A 368 -9.15 -4.98 -1.67
CA CYS A 368 -8.89 -4.09 -0.55
C CYS A 368 -9.94 -4.30 0.52
N ALA A 369 -9.53 -4.32 1.79
CA ALA A 369 -10.44 -4.50 2.91
C ALA A 369 -11.48 -3.37 3.02
N VAL A 370 -11.14 -2.16 2.54
CA VAL A 370 -11.99 -0.97 2.69
C VAL A 370 -12.53 -0.41 1.35
N ASN A 371 -12.05 -0.92 0.22
CA ASN A 371 -12.52 -0.51 -1.11
C ASN A 371 -12.96 -1.71 -1.94
N PRO A 372 -14.28 -1.98 -2.06
CA PRO A 372 -14.80 -3.12 -2.82
C PRO A 372 -14.66 -2.97 -4.35
N LEU A 373 -14.32 -1.77 -4.86
CA LEU A 373 -14.23 -1.50 -6.29
C LEU A 373 -12.86 -1.83 -6.89
N ILE A 374 -11.87 -2.16 -6.07
CA ILE A 374 -10.53 -2.50 -6.54
C ILE A 374 -10.57 -3.67 -7.55
N GLY A 375 -9.98 -3.45 -8.73
CA GLY A 375 -10.00 -4.41 -9.84
C GLY A 375 -11.33 -4.45 -10.61
N ARG A 376 -12.28 -3.56 -10.25
CA ARG A 376 -13.61 -3.40 -10.88
C ARG A 376 -13.91 -1.94 -11.20
N GLU A 377 -12.89 -1.13 -11.39
CA GLU A 377 -13.04 0.31 -11.57
C GLU A 377 -13.90 0.67 -12.78
N ILE A 378 -13.79 -0.11 -13.87
CA ILE A 378 -14.63 0.09 -15.07
C ILE A 378 -16.11 -0.22 -14.85
N GLU A 379 -16.42 -1.06 -13.84
CA GLU A 379 -17.79 -1.45 -13.48
C GLU A 379 -18.40 -0.49 -12.45
N GLY A 380 -17.56 0.20 -11.67
CA GLY A 380 -17.95 1.04 -10.54
C GLY A 380 -17.56 2.51 -10.65
N MET A 381 -17.02 2.97 -11.78
CA MET A 381 -16.71 4.39 -11.99
C MET A 381 -17.96 5.27 -11.95
N GLU A 382 -19.09 4.73 -12.39
CA GLU A 382 -20.37 5.39 -12.34
C GLU A 382 -21.38 4.50 -11.61
N VAL A 383 -21.98 5.05 -10.54
CA VAL A 383 -23.05 4.36 -9.86
C VAL A 383 -24.28 4.38 -10.77
N VAL A 384 -24.68 3.22 -11.28
CA VAL A 384 -25.86 3.11 -12.15
C VAL A 384 -27.11 3.37 -11.32
N PRO A 385 -27.90 4.40 -11.62
CA PRO A 385 -29.17 4.65 -10.95
C PRO A 385 -30.12 3.45 -11.05
N ALA A 386 -30.87 3.19 -9.99
CA ALA A 386 -31.87 2.16 -10.03
C ALA A 386 -33.04 2.56 -10.99
N PRO A 387 -33.60 1.62 -11.78
CA PRO A 387 -34.71 1.92 -12.70
C PRO A 387 -35.95 2.45 -11.96
N ARG A 388 -36.07 2.09 -10.68
CA ARG A 388 -37.18 2.53 -9.80
C ARG A 388 -36.63 2.79 -8.41
N SER A 389 -36.92 3.97 -7.85
CA SER A 389 -36.62 4.28 -6.45
C SER A 389 -37.47 3.39 -5.53
N LYS A 390 -36.86 2.89 -4.46
CA LYS A 390 -37.48 2.11 -3.41
C LYS A 390 -37.24 2.77 -2.06
N LYS A 391 -38.12 2.51 -1.10
CA LYS A 391 -37.86 2.75 0.32
C LYS A 391 -37.12 1.52 0.88
N VAL A 392 -35.85 1.68 1.22
CA VAL A 392 -34.97 0.59 1.69
C VAL A 392 -34.65 0.79 3.16
N MET A 393 -34.84 -0.25 3.97
CA MET A 393 -34.35 -0.25 5.36
C MET A 393 -33.09 -1.11 5.46
N VAL A 394 -32.07 -0.57 6.11
CA VAL A 394 -30.86 -1.29 6.48
C VAL A 394 -30.82 -1.43 8.00
N VAL A 395 -30.66 -2.65 8.50
CA VAL A 395 -30.63 -2.96 9.94
C VAL A 395 -29.20 -3.29 10.35
N GLY A 396 -28.66 -2.47 11.26
CA GLY A 396 -27.28 -2.51 11.75
C GLY A 396 -26.36 -1.53 11.03
N ALA A 397 -25.81 -0.58 11.80
CA ALA A 397 -24.88 0.45 11.30
C ALA A 397 -23.41 0.08 11.50
N GLY A 398 -23.05 -1.19 11.36
CA GLY A 398 -21.69 -1.63 11.16
C GLY A 398 -21.19 -1.31 9.74
N VAL A 399 -19.95 -1.65 9.42
CA VAL A 399 -19.31 -1.36 8.11
C VAL A 399 -20.15 -1.85 6.94
N ALA A 400 -20.69 -3.07 7.03
CA ALA A 400 -21.52 -3.67 5.98
C ALA A 400 -22.81 -2.86 5.76
N GLY A 401 -23.53 -2.52 6.85
CA GLY A 401 -24.77 -1.76 6.78
C GLY A 401 -24.56 -0.32 6.31
N LEU A 402 -23.56 0.37 6.84
CA LEU A 402 -23.20 1.71 6.38
C LEU A 402 -22.87 1.73 4.88
N LYS A 403 -22.02 0.78 4.41
CA LYS A 403 -21.69 0.70 2.99
C LYS A 403 -22.88 0.35 2.10
N ALA A 404 -23.77 -0.55 2.58
CA ALA A 404 -25.01 -0.88 1.88
C ALA A 404 -25.93 0.33 1.78
N ALA A 405 -26.07 1.10 2.86
CA ALA A 405 -26.90 2.30 2.90
C ALA A 405 -26.40 3.38 1.94
N VAL A 406 -25.09 3.69 1.98
CA VAL A 406 -24.43 4.62 1.05
C VAL A 406 -24.69 4.19 -0.41
N THR A 407 -24.43 2.92 -0.73
CA THR A 407 -24.59 2.43 -2.10
C THR A 407 -26.05 2.46 -2.58
N ALA A 408 -27.00 2.11 -1.71
CA ALA A 408 -28.42 2.18 -2.04
C ALA A 408 -28.88 3.63 -2.28
N ALA A 409 -28.43 4.57 -1.44
CA ALA A 409 -28.75 6.00 -1.61
C ALA A 409 -28.15 6.57 -2.90
N GLN A 410 -26.87 6.27 -3.21
CA GLN A 410 -26.21 6.65 -4.47
C GLN A 410 -26.97 6.13 -5.71
N ARG A 411 -27.64 4.98 -5.59
CA ARG A 411 -28.49 4.43 -6.64
C ARG A 411 -29.87 5.07 -6.74
N GLY A 412 -30.19 6.06 -5.89
CA GLY A 412 -31.44 6.82 -5.91
C GLY A 412 -32.56 6.21 -5.07
N HIS A 413 -32.27 5.32 -4.14
CA HIS A 413 -33.26 4.80 -3.18
C HIS A 413 -33.40 5.75 -1.98
N LYS A 414 -34.59 5.72 -1.34
CA LYS A 414 -34.82 6.36 -0.03
C LYS A 414 -34.39 5.37 1.04
N VAL A 415 -33.33 5.70 1.81
CA VAL A 415 -32.70 4.76 2.73
C VAL A 415 -32.90 5.18 4.19
N ILE A 416 -33.35 4.24 5.01
CA ILE A 416 -33.38 4.32 6.47
C ILE A 416 -32.37 3.32 7.01
N LEU A 417 -31.39 3.78 7.80
CA LEU A 417 -30.42 2.95 8.48
C LEU A 417 -30.70 2.92 9.98
N CYS A 418 -31.05 1.76 10.54
CA CYS A 418 -31.36 1.59 11.94
C CYS A 418 -30.22 0.91 12.68
N GLU A 419 -29.84 1.45 13.84
CA GLU A 419 -28.82 0.91 14.74
C GLU A 419 -29.38 0.83 16.16
N LYS A 420 -29.21 -0.33 16.82
CA LYS A 420 -29.71 -0.56 18.17
C LYS A 420 -28.97 0.23 19.26
N THR A 421 -27.72 0.61 19.00
CA THR A 421 -26.89 1.38 19.93
C THR A 421 -26.91 2.87 19.61
N ASP A 422 -26.27 3.67 20.44
CA ASP A 422 -26.16 5.12 20.34
C ASP A 422 -25.09 5.61 19.35
N LYS A 423 -24.29 4.69 18.76
CA LYS A 423 -23.19 5.01 17.85
C LYS A 423 -23.11 4.00 16.71
N VAL A 424 -22.72 4.47 15.54
CA VAL A 424 -22.39 3.63 14.38
C VAL A 424 -21.03 2.97 14.51
N GLY A 425 -20.66 2.08 13.57
CA GLY A 425 -19.34 1.46 13.48
C GLY A 425 -19.32 -0.03 13.84
N GLY A 426 -20.37 -0.52 14.52
CA GLY A 426 -20.44 -1.94 14.91
C GLY A 426 -19.23 -2.38 15.75
N ILE A 427 -18.60 -3.49 15.35
CA ILE A 427 -17.43 -4.04 16.06
C ILE A 427 -16.21 -3.11 16.00
N LEU A 428 -16.09 -2.25 15.01
CA LEU A 428 -14.93 -1.34 14.90
C LEU A 428 -14.85 -0.31 16.02
N LYS A 429 -15.91 -0.15 16.81
CA LYS A 429 -15.89 0.72 18.01
C LYS A 429 -14.86 0.25 19.02
N SER A 430 -14.60 -1.05 19.14
CA SER A 430 -13.59 -1.61 20.03
C SER A 430 -12.15 -1.24 19.66
N GLU A 431 -11.91 -0.82 18.40
CA GLU A 431 -10.59 -0.48 17.92
C GLU A 431 -10.17 0.97 18.23
N GLN A 432 -11.07 1.79 18.80
CA GLN A 432 -10.84 3.21 19.09
C GLN A 432 -9.60 3.45 19.95
N ALA A 433 -9.40 2.62 20.97
CA ALA A 433 -8.33 2.76 21.94
C ALA A 433 -6.99 2.12 21.49
N ILE A 434 -6.97 1.39 20.37
CA ILE A 434 -5.80 0.68 19.87
C ILE A 434 -5.11 1.55 18.83
N LEU A 435 -3.95 2.15 19.16
CA LEU A 435 -3.28 3.16 18.32
C LEU A 435 -3.03 2.70 16.89
N PHE A 436 -2.48 1.50 16.69
CA PHE A 436 -2.16 0.98 15.35
C PHE A 436 -3.39 0.49 14.57
N LYS A 437 -4.59 0.44 15.18
CA LYS A 437 -5.86 0.09 14.55
C LYS A 437 -6.85 1.28 14.48
N HIS A 438 -6.43 2.46 14.87
CA HIS A 438 -7.31 3.64 14.95
C HIS A 438 -8.00 3.94 13.62
N GLU A 439 -7.34 3.71 12.47
CA GLU A 439 -7.96 3.88 11.16
C GLU A 439 -9.16 2.94 10.91
N MET A 440 -9.24 1.80 11.62
CA MET A 440 -10.43 0.94 11.56
C MET A 440 -11.63 1.62 12.22
N TYR A 441 -11.43 2.24 13.38
CA TYR A 441 -12.47 3.04 14.05
C TYR A 441 -12.90 4.23 13.18
N GLU A 442 -11.94 4.97 12.63
CA GLU A 442 -12.20 6.11 11.75
C GLU A 442 -13.01 5.72 10.50
N LEU A 443 -12.82 4.50 9.98
CA LEU A 443 -13.60 4.00 8.84
C LEU A 443 -15.11 4.04 9.12
N GLY A 444 -15.54 3.67 10.32
CA GLY A 444 -16.94 3.76 10.74
C GLY A 444 -17.47 5.20 10.64
N LEU A 445 -16.70 6.15 11.16
CA LEU A 445 -17.06 7.58 11.14
C LEU A 445 -17.09 8.16 9.72
N VAL A 446 -16.13 7.76 8.86
CA VAL A 446 -16.11 8.19 7.45
C VAL A 446 -17.34 7.68 6.70
N LEU A 447 -17.70 6.41 6.89
CA LEU A 447 -18.88 5.82 6.26
C LEU A 447 -20.19 6.46 6.76
N GLU A 448 -20.27 6.82 8.04
CA GLU A 448 -21.41 7.58 8.58
C GLU A 448 -21.57 8.91 7.86
N ARG A 449 -20.50 9.68 7.75
CA ARG A 449 -20.52 10.97 7.04
C ARG A 449 -20.88 10.81 5.57
N GLN A 450 -20.38 9.76 4.91
CA GLN A 450 -20.79 9.45 3.54
C GLN A 450 -22.28 9.14 3.46
N ALA A 451 -22.84 8.38 4.41
CA ALA A 451 -24.26 8.10 4.46
C ALA A 451 -25.11 9.39 4.66
N GLN A 452 -24.65 10.28 5.52
CA GLN A 452 -25.27 11.59 5.74
C GLN A 452 -25.22 12.45 4.47
N ASP A 453 -24.08 12.51 3.79
CA ASP A 453 -23.90 13.27 2.53
C ASP A 453 -24.85 12.76 1.42
N GLU A 454 -25.15 11.46 1.41
CA GLU A 454 -26.10 10.84 0.46
C GLU A 454 -27.57 10.91 0.92
N GLY A 455 -27.84 11.57 2.05
CA GLY A 455 -29.22 11.77 2.54
C GLY A 455 -29.84 10.52 3.19
N VAL A 456 -29.03 9.59 3.70
CA VAL A 456 -29.52 8.44 4.46
C VAL A 456 -30.08 8.90 5.80
N GLU A 457 -31.31 8.47 6.13
CA GLU A 457 -31.90 8.69 7.44
C GLU A 457 -31.32 7.69 8.45
N ILE A 458 -30.47 8.16 9.35
CA ILE A 458 -29.82 7.32 10.38
C ILE A 458 -30.64 7.40 11.67
N ARG A 459 -31.13 6.24 12.15
CA ARG A 459 -31.88 6.09 13.41
C ARG A 459 -31.08 5.27 14.40
N LEU A 460 -30.46 5.93 15.34
CA LEU A 460 -29.75 5.31 16.47
C LEU A 460 -30.75 4.90 17.57
N ASN A 461 -30.30 4.08 18.53
CA ASN A 461 -31.13 3.55 19.63
C ASN A 461 -32.44 2.89 19.14
N THR A 462 -32.40 2.28 17.94
CA THR A 462 -33.57 1.73 17.27
C THR A 462 -33.41 0.22 17.05
N THR A 463 -34.07 -0.57 17.89
CA THR A 463 -34.16 -2.03 17.69
C THR A 463 -35.30 -2.31 16.69
N VAL A 464 -34.94 -2.96 15.58
CA VAL A 464 -35.86 -3.30 14.52
C VAL A 464 -36.48 -4.68 14.79
N THR A 465 -37.81 -4.73 14.82
CA THR A 465 -38.60 -5.98 14.89
C THR A 465 -39.39 -6.17 13.59
N PRO A 466 -39.97 -7.35 13.33
CA PRO A 466 -40.89 -7.55 12.19
C PRO A 466 -41.99 -6.52 12.13
N GLU A 467 -42.63 -6.21 13.25
CA GLU A 467 -43.73 -5.24 13.35
C GLU A 467 -43.24 -3.81 13.03
N TYR A 468 -42.01 -3.48 13.39
CA TYR A 468 -41.39 -2.20 13.02
C TYR A 468 -41.19 -2.09 11.51
N VAL A 469 -40.75 -3.17 10.83
CA VAL A 469 -40.59 -3.21 9.37
C VAL A 469 -41.93 -3.07 8.67
N GLU A 470 -42.96 -3.78 9.13
CA GLU A 470 -44.33 -3.69 8.58
C GLU A 470 -44.90 -2.28 8.72
N LYS A 471 -44.75 -1.67 9.90
CA LYS A 471 -45.20 -0.29 10.17
C LYS A 471 -44.51 0.73 9.27
N GLU A 472 -43.23 0.58 9.01
CA GLU A 472 -42.49 1.48 8.13
C GLU A 472 -42.83 1.32 6.66
N GLY A 473 -43.38 0.19 6.25
CA GLY A 473 -43.85 -0.05 4.89
C GLY A 473 -42.72 0.06 3.86
N VAL A 474 -41.62 -0.63 4.09
CA VAL A 474 -40.42 -0.59 3.21
C VAL A 474 -40.56 -1.54 2.04
N ASP A 475 -40.02 -1.16 0.88
CA ASP A 475 -40.00 -2.01 -0.32
C ASP A 475 -38.91 -3.09 -0.29
N ALA A 476 -37.88 -2.88 0.51
CA ALA A 476 -36.76 -3.82 0.66
C ALA A 476 -36.07 -3.68 2.03
N LEU A 477 -35.58 -4.80 2.54
CA LEU A 477 -34.88 -4.91 3.81
C LEU A 477 -33.50 -5.50 3.59
N ILE A 478 -32.47 -4.87 4.17
CA ILE A 478 -31.09 -5.37 4.21
C ILE A 478 -30.72 -5.63 5.67
N LEU A 479 -30.40 -6.88 5.99
CA LEU A 479 -29.94 -7.28 7.32
C LEU A 479 -28.41 -7.27 7.38
N ALA A 480 -27.83 -6.39 8.19
CA ALA A 480 -26.39 -6.24 8.41
C ALA A 480 -26.08 -6.24 9.91
N VAL A 481 -26.72 -7.17 10.63
CA VAL A 481 -26.76 -7.21 12.10
C VAL A 481 -25.48 -7.72 12.75
N GLY A 482 -24.47 -8.10 11.95
CA GLY A 482 -23.18 -8.57 12.43
C GLY A 482 -23.22 -9.99 12.98
N SER A 483 -22.28 -10.29 13.87
CA SER A 483 -22.15 -11.58 14.54
C SER A 483 -21.92 -11.39 16.04
N THR A 484 -22.23 -12.41 16.82
CA THR A 484 -21.91 -12.47 18.25
C THR A 484 -20.68 -13.35 18.43
N PRO A 485 -19.76 -12.98 19.35
CA PRO A 485 -18.64 -13.82 19.72
C PRO A 485 -19.05 -15.22 20.15
N ILE A 486 -18.31 -16.22 19.69
CA ILE A 486 -18.42 -17.58 20.25
C ILE A 486 -17.55 -17.62 21.49
N VAL A 487 -18.17 -17.73 22.66
CA VAL A 487 -17.48 -17.96 23.91
C VAL A 487 -17.36 -19.48 24.10
N PRO A 488 -16.13 -20.07 24.07
CA PRO A 488 -15.97 -21.51 24.21
C PRO A 488 -16.32 -21.94 25.64
N PRO A 489 -16.87 -23.14 25.85
CA PRO A 489 -17.25 -23.65 27.19
C PRO A 489 -16.02 -24.12 27.96
N ILE A 490 -15.20 -23.17 28.41
CA ILE A 490 -14.00 -23.42 29.22
C ILE A 490 -14.39 -23.30 30.70
N PRO A 491 -13.95 -24.22 31.61
CA PRO A 491 -14.20 -24.07 33.04
C PRO A 491 -13.70 -22.73 33.57
N GLY A 492 -14.59 -22.00 34.27
CA GLY A 492 -14.27 -20.66 34.81
C GLY A 492 -14.49 -19.50 33.84
N ILE A 493 -14.97 -19.72 32.62
CA ILE A 493 -15.24 -18.67 31.62
C ILE A 493 -16.25 -17.63 32.09
N ASP A 494 -17.21 -18.05 32.95
CA ASP A 494 -18.26 -17.19 33.51
C ASP A 494 -17.85 -16.57 34.86
N SER A 495 -16.56 -16.65 35.25
CA SER A 495 -16.07 -16.06 36.49
C SER A 495 -15.99 -14.53 36.36
N ASP A 496 -16.21 -13.80 37.46
CA ASP A 496 -16.23 -12.33 37.52
C ASP A 496 -14.90 -11.69 37.08
N ASN A 497 -13.82 -12.45 37.05
CA ASN A 497 -12.48 -12.02 36.63
C ASN A 497 -12.16 -12.37 35.16
N VAL A 498 -13.15 -12.77 34.39
CA VAL A 498 -13.02 -13.04 32.94
C VAL A 498 -13.77 -11.97 32.17
N ILE A 499 -13.11 -11.34 31.24
CA ILE A 499 -13.72 -10.34 30.35
C ILE A 499 -13.41 -10.68 28.88
N ILE A 500 -14.41 -10.53 28.03
CA ILE A 500 -14.24 -10.67 26.58
C ILE A 500 -13.49 -9.43 26.08
N VAL A 501 -12.43 -9.62 25.27
CA VAL A 501 -11.57 -8.52 24.81
C VAL A 501 -12.33 -7.39 24.12
N ASN A 502 -13.39 -7.70 23.39
CA ASN A 502 -14.22 -6.67 22.76
C ASN A 502 -14.95 -5.81 23.77
N ASP A 503 -15.50 -6.44 24.82
CA ASP A 503 -16.19 -5.74 25.91
C ASP A 503 -15.20 -4.90 26.71
N TYR A 504 -13.98 -5.42 26.93
CA TYR A 504 -12.89 -4.69 27.54
C TYR A 504 -12.58 -3.39 26.79
N TYR A 505 -12.38 -3.44 25.47
CA TYR A 505 -12.08 -2.25 24.68
C TYR A 505 -13.28 -1.30 24.50
N LEU A 506 -14.50 -1.81 24.56
CA LEU A 506 -15.71 -0.98 24.55
C LEU A 506 -15.96 -0.28 25.89
N SER A 507 -15.49 -0.87 26.98
CA SER A 507 -15.62 -0.35 28.34
C SER A 507 -14.39 0.42 28.84
N ALA A 508 -13.51 0.85 27.94
CA ALA A 508 -12.22 1.50 28.27
C ALA A 508 -12.34 2.73 29.21
N GLU A 509 -13.51 3.35 29.30
CA GLU A 509 -13.80 4.42 30.27
C GLU A 509 -13.92 3.93 31.72
N THR A 510 -14.06 2.63 31.95
CA THR A 510 -14.22 2.00 33.28
C THR A 510 -12.94 1.31 33.76
N ILE A 511 -11.85 1.37 32.98
CA ILE A 511 -10.57 0.75 33.32
C ILE A 511 -9.87 1.57 34.43
N THR A 512 -9.46 0.91 35.50
CA THR A 512 -8.75 1.55 36.62
C THR A 512 -7.31 1.93 36.26
N GLU A 513 -6.69 2.88 36.98
CA GLU A 513 -5.31 3.31 36.76
C GLU A 513 -4.29 2.15 36.73
N THR A 514 -4.53 1.09 37.49
CA THR A 514 -3.66 -0.11 37.52
C THR A 514 -3.64 -0.85 36.19
N GLU A 515 -4.76 -0.90 35.46
CA GLU A 515 -4.88 -1.51 34.16
C GLU A 515 -4.22 -0.67 33.06
N LEU A 516 -4.21 0.66 33.25
CA LEU A 516 -3.50 1.61 32.36
C LEU A 516 -1.98 1.53 32.50
N VAL A 517 -1.46 1.24 33.70
CA VAL A 517 -0.02 1.04 33.94
C VAL A 517 0.49 -0.19 33.21
N LEU A 518 -0.26 -1.28 33.21
CA LEU A 518 0.09 -2.48 32.44
C LEU A 518 0.20 -2.20 30.91
N ARG A 519 -0.62 -1.32 30.35
CA ARG A 519 -0.52 -0.87 28.96
C ARG A 519 0.77 -0.10 28.66
N ARG A 520 1.29 0.70 29.61
CA ARG A 520 2.52 1.47 29.43
C ARG A 520 3.77 0.63 29.65
N GLU A 521 3.73 -0.34 30.55
CA GLU A 521 4.87 -1.19 30.89
C GLU A 521 5.10 -2.30 29.86
N CYS A 522 4.08 -2.71 29.07
CA CYS A 522 4.25 -3.61 27.94
C CYS A 522 5.14 -3.04 26.81
N GLU A 523 5.38 -1.73 26.78
CA GLU A 523 6.31 -1.14 25.81
C GLU A 523 7.79 -1.30 26.19
N ASN A 524 8.15 -1.64 27.47
CA ASN A 524 9.55 -1.56 27.92
C ASN A 524 10.05 -2.58 28.96
N ALA A 525 9.32 -3.61 29.43
CA ALA A 525 9.83 -4.48 30.47
C ALA A 525 9.26 -5.91 30.52
N ALA A 526 10.08 -6.83 31.03
CA ALA A 526 9.67 -8.17 31.45
C ALA A 526 8.67 -8.09 32.63
N PHE A 527 7.53 -8.76 32.49
CA PHE A 527 6.43 -8.70 33.44
C PHE A 527 6.74 -9.26 34.84
N ASP A 528 6.43 -8.51 35.90
CA ASP A 528 6.19 -9.05 37.21
C ASP A 528 4.67 -8.96 37.54
N VAL A 529 3.96 -10.03 37.24
CA VAL A 529 2.50 -10.10 37.37
C VAL A 529 2.17 -10.74 38.72
N LYS A 530 2.30 -10.02 39.81
CA LYS A 530 1.92 -10.58 41.10
C LYS A 530 0.47 -10.35 41.51
N ASP A 531 -0.22 -9.35 40.98
CA ASP A 531 -1.55 -8.94 41.48
C ASP A 531 -2.60 -8.48 40.46
N THR A 532 -2.47 -8.81 39.17
CA THR A 532 -3.43 -8.31 38.16
C THR A 532 -4.20 -9.40 37.44
N SER A 533 -5.48 -9.14 37.25
CA SER A 533 -6.49 -10.05 36.72
C SER A 533 -6.60 -10.01 35.20
N VAL A 534 -5.74 -9.31 34.48
CA VAL A 534 -5.84 -9.08 33.01
C VAL A 534 -4.52 -9.38 32.35
N ALA A 535 -4.50 -10.31 31.39
CA ALA A 535 -3.39 -10.55 30.48
C ALA A 535 -3.80 -10.15 29.06
N ILE A 536 -3.06 -9.24 28.41
CA ILE A 536 -3.30 -8.82 27.02
C ILE A 536 -2.28 -9.51 26.13
N LEU A 537 -2.75 -10.31 25.19
CA LEU A 537 -1.95 -11.08 24.22
C LEU A 537 -1.36 -10.23 23.07
N ASP A 538 -0.97 -8.98 23.33
CA ASP A 538 -0.45 -8.10 22.27
C ASP A 538 1.01 -8.40 21.90
N GLU A 539 1.80 -9.03 22.79
CA GLU A 539 3.21 -9.38 22.51
C GLU A 539 3.40 -10.64 21.68
N GLU A 540 2.52 -11.64 21.76
CA GLU A 540 2.60 -12.82 20.88
C GLU A 540 2.36 -12.48 19.41
N LEU A 541 1.64 -11.39 19.11
CA LEU A 541 1.46 -10.88 17.75
C LEU A 541 2.74 -10.27 17.16
N ARG A 542 3.71 -9.89 17.98
CA ARG A 542 5.02 -9.37 17.52
C ARG A 542 6.01 -10.46 17.14
N CYS A 543 5.88 -11.67 17.66
CA CYS A 543 6.87 -12.74 17.47
C CYS A 543 6.60 -13.72 16.33
N SER A 544 5.38 -13.74 15.73
CA SER A 544 5.06 -14.64 14.62
C SER A 544 4.53 -13.88 13.40
N HIS A 545 5.45 -13.38 12.61
CA HIS A 545 5.23 -12.41 11.53
C HIS A 545 4.40 -12.86 10.33
N THR A 546 3.88 -14.07 10.24
CA THR A 546 3.28 -14.54 8.97
C THR A 546 1.95 -15.27 9.03
N THR A 547 1.50 -15.75 10.18
CA THR A 547 0.31 -16.63 10.22
C THR A 547 -0.87 -16.04 11.00
N LEU A 548 -0.65 -15.10 11.90
CA LEU A 548 -1.69 -14.58 12.79
C LEU A 548 -2.48 -13.39 12.23
N ALA A 549 -1.92 -12.62 11.30
CA ALA A 549 -2.63 -11.46 10.72
C ALA A 549 -3.89 -11.84 9.93
N ALA A 550 -3.92 -13.05 9.35
CA ALA A 550 -5.11 -13.56 8.63
C ALA A 550 -6.15 -14.20 9.56
N THR A 551 -5.76 -14.62 10.76
CA THR A 551 -6.61 -15.32 11.71
C THR A 551 -7.22 -14.37 12.74
N ALA A 552 -6.57 -13.27 13.04
CA ALA A 552 -7.02 -12.29 14.05
C ALA A 552 -8.32 -11.55 13.68
N VAL A 553 -8.72 -11.55 12.41
CA VAL A 553 -9.99 -10.94 11.98
C VAL A 553 -11.22 -11.76 12.40
N ASN A 554 -11.02 -13.04 12.77
CA ASN A 554 -12.13 -13.95 13.09
C ASN A 554 -12.03 -14.67 14.45
N GLN A 555 -11.00 -14.42 15.26
CA GLN A 555 -10.88 -15.10 16.56
C GLN A 555 -10.87 -14.08 17.71
N GLN A 556 -11.76 -14.29 18.65
CA GLN A 556 -11.83 -13.56 19.90
C GLN A 556 -10.86 -14.16 20.90
N VAL A 557 -10.14 -13.30 21.59
CA VAL A 557 -9.21 -13.65 22.63
C VAL A 557 -9.91 -13.50 23.99
N LEU A 558 -9.89 -14.56 24.77
CA LEU A 558 -10.33 -14.59 26.17
C LEU A 558 -9.14 -14.36 27.07
N ILE A 559 -9.33 -13.56 28.12
CA ILE A 559 -8.31 -13.25 29.11
C ILE A 559 -8.60 -14.00 30.40
N LEU A 560 -7.68 -14.85 30.82
CA LEU A 560 -7.79 -15.66 32.04
C LEU A 560 -6.70 -15.30 33.06
N ARG A 561 -7.03 -15.35 34.34
CA ARG A 561 -6.17 -14.95 35.47
C ARG A 561 -4.84 -15.70 35.61
N ASP A 562 -4.77 -16.97 35.17
CA ASP A 562 -3.60 -17.84 35.39
C ASP A 562 -2.75 -18.03 34.09
N PHE A 563 -2.92 -17.16 33.12
CA PHE A 563 -2.26 -17.28 31.81
C PHE A 563 -0.74 -17.04 31.87
N ALA A 564 -0.28 -16.23 32.85
CA ALA A 564 1.14 -15.94 33.05
C ALA A 564 2.01 -17.19 33.27
N GLN A 565 1.44 -18.27 33.84
CA GLN A 565 2.14 -19.52 34.04
C GLN A 565 2.28 -20.33 32.75
N THR A 566 1.28 -20.26 31.89
CA THR A 566 1.29 -20.92 30.56
C THR A 566 2.23 -20.20 29.59
N LEU A 567 2.27 -18.86 29.63
CA LEU A 567 3.19 -18.05 28.82
C LEU A 567 4.66 -18.31 29.18
N ARG A 568 4.99 -18.39 30.49
CA ARG A 568 6.34 -18.79 30.93
C ARG A 568 6.75 -20.14 30.36
N GLN A 569 5.88 -21.14 30.38
CA GLN A 569 6.16 -22.48 29.85
C GLN A 569 6.34 -22.50 28.33
N CYS A 570 5.68 -21.60 27.59
CA CYS A 570 5.85 -21.44 26.14
C CYS A 570 7.17 -20.71 25.79
N LEU A 571 7.53 -19.69 26.55
CA LEU A 571 8.77 -18.93 26.36
C LEU A 571 10.02 -19.77 26.70
N GLU A 572 9.96 -20.58 27.76
CA GLU A 572 11.05 -21.48 28.15
C GLU A 572 11.27 -22.61 27.13
N ARG A 573 10.24 -23.05 26.37
CA ARG A 573 10.37 -24.06 25.29
C ARG A 573 10.94 -23.52 23.99
N ASN A 574 10.91 -22.21 23.77
CA ASN A 574 11.43 -21.59 22.55
C ASN A 574 12.87 -21.06 22.66
N VAL A 575 13.51 -21.21 23.81
CA VAL A 575 14.91 -20.82 24.02
C VAL A 575 15.87 -21.98 23.74
N ASP A 576 15.39 -23.22 23.64
CA ASP A 576 16.20 -24.42 23.43
C ASP A 576 15.99 -25.09 22.04
N GLY A 577 15.47 -24.36 21.04
CA GLY A 577 15.26 -24.91 19.69
C GLY A 577 15.65 -23.96 18.58
#